data_b8659f7f76f64747c8be9e50e5e2f8a5
#
_entry.id   b8659f7f76f64747c8be9e50e5e2f8a5
#
_cell.length_a   1.000
_cell.length_b   1.000
_cell.length_c   1.000
_cell.angle_alpha   90.00
_cell.angle_beta   90.00
_cell.angle_gamma   90.00
#
_symmetry.space_group_name_H-M   'P 1'
#
loop_
_entity.id
_entity.type
_entity.pdbx_description
1 polymer ?
#
loop_
_entity_poly.entity_id
_entity_poly.type
_entity_poly.pdbx_seq_one_letter_code
_entity_poly.pdbx_strand_id
1 'polypeptide(L)'
;MKVHRLFPRFFHFNPLHSVFNLMSMADSSKISLAFPGRQLLGDKKVCVLAGDVGGTKANLAIFEATAGQINLVKTSTYHSGQYPSVIKIIQQFFQENPGYQPDRISLGVAGPVFEGHAEITNLPWIIDKKEIIAETGIQYISLINDLEATAYGLAGMEEKDFLVLHPGESGIRGNMAVLAPGTGLGEAGLFWDGQVHHPFATEGGHADFSCRSADDMELHDYLLKDFKVVSWESVIAGPAIFDIYNFLLQVKKRPENKQISRAFKSEDPSAVISEAAIAGTDHVCMEAMKYFVRYLGRECCNLILKMKATGGLFLAGGIPPKIIPLLKQPGFYENLLDCDRMQDLVKKVPVKLLLNDKAPMIGAGWYGAYYLSSK
;
A
#
# COMPACT_ATOMS: atom_id res chain seq x y z
N MET A 1 69.55 -2.37 23.28
CA MET A 1 68.64 -1.88 22.16
C MET A 1 67.22 -1.92 22.62
N LYS A 2 66.62 -0.78 23.01
CA LYS A 2 65.23 -0.66 23.44
C LYS A 2 64.43 -0.22 22.23
N VAL A 3 63.45 -1.04 21.81
CA VAL A 3 62.49 -0.71 20.76
C VAL A 3 61.28 -0.05 21.43
N HIS A 4 61.07 1.23 21.22
CA HIS A 4 59.88 1.95 21.62
C HIS A 4 58.74 1.62 20.63
N ARG A 5 57.68 0.98 21.10
CA ARG A 5 56.40 0.87 20.39
C ARG A 5 55.58 2.13 20.65
N LEU A 6 55.36 2.93 19.61
CA LEU A 6 54.39 4.01 19.57
C LEU A 6 53.02 3.41 19.33
N PHE A 7 52.11 3.56 20.29
CA PHE A 7 50.68 3.32 20.08
C PHE A 7 50.01 4.63 19.59
N PRO A 8 49.20 4.61 18.54
CA PRO A 8 48.44 5.79 18.17
C PRO A 8 47.25 5.99 19.15
N ARG A 9 47.07 7.26 19.51
CA ARG A 9 46.00 7.75 20.39
C ARG A 9 44.63 7.34 19.82
N PHE A 10 43.84 6.69 20.65
CA PHE A 10 42.42 6.47 20.41
C PHE A 10 41.71 7.82 20.34
N PHE A 11 41.07 8.09 19.21
CA PHE A 11 40.07 9.14 19.07
C PHE A 11 38.90 8.81 20.02
N HIS A 12 38.62 9.71 20.95
CA HIS A 12 37.37 9.71 21.71
C HIS A 12 36.26 10.02 20.74
N PHE A 13 35.50 9.00 20.37
CA PHE A 13 34.19 9.17 19.81
C PHE A 13 33.27 9.72 20.94
N ASN A 14 32.95 10.99 20.83
CA ASN A 14 31.83 11.56 21.59
C ASN A 14 30.56 10.95 21.01
N PRO A 15 29.77 10.16 21.75
CA PRO A 15 28.47 9.76 21.26
C PRO A 15 27.57 11.00 21.26
N LEU A 16 27.42 11.61 20.10
CA LEU A 16 26.29 12.50 19.86
C LEU A 16 25.02 11.69 20.16
N HIS A 17 24.45 11.92 21.32
CA HIS A 17 23.11 11.54 21.64
C HIS A 17 22.18 12.27 20.66
N SER A 18 21.95 11.66 19.49
CA SER A 18 20.76 11.94 18.73
C SER A 18 19.60 11.49 19.61
N VAL A 19 18.96 12.45 20.25
CA VAL A 19 17.70 12.24 20.97
C VAL A 19 16.68 11.85 19.93
N PHE A 20 16.61 10.55 19.63
CA PHE A 20 15.42 9.97 19.03
C PHE A 20 14.31 10.08 20.07
N ASN A 21 13.46 11.08 19.93
CA ASN A 21 12.21 11.14 20.68
C ASN A 21 11.33 9.98 20.19
N LEU A 22 11.51 8.82 20.80
CA LEU A 22 10.61 7.69 20.72
C LEU A 22 9.27 8.15 21.32
N MET A 23 8.25 8.21 20.47
CA MET A 23 6.89 8.13 20.97
C MET A 23 6.73 6.75 21.63
N SER A 24 6.92 6.67 22.94
CA SER A 24 6.40 5.60 23.75
C SER A 24 4.87 5.75 23.75
N MET A 25 4.21 5.22 22.76
CA MET A 25 2.77 5.02 22.84
C MET A 25 2.56 3.80 23.76
N ALA A 26 1.97 4.04 24.93
CA ALA A 26 1.69 3.04 25.94
C ALA A 26 0.63 2.00 25.53
N ASP A 27 0.21 2.00 24.25
CA ASP A 27 -0.73 1.04 23.70
C ASP A 27 0.03 0.02 22.85
N SER A 28 0.14 -1.20 23.37
CA SER A 28 0.85 -2.32 22.74
C SER A 28 0.21 -2.79 21.40
N SER A 29 -0.92 -2.23 21.01
CA SER A 29 -1.64 -2.55 19.76
C SER A 29 -1.18 -1.71 18.57
N LYS A 30 -0.51 -0.57 18.79
CA LYS A 30 -0.13 0.34 17.71
C LYS A 30 1.25 0.03 17.13
N ILE A 31 1.34 0.13 15.79
CA ILE A 31 2.60 -0.04 15.06
C ILE A 31 3.43 1.23 15.22
N SER A 32 4.61 1.11 15.86
CA SER A 32 5.54 2.23 16.02
C SER A 32 6.31 2.44 14.73
N LEU A 33 6.20 3.64 14.13
CA LEU A 33 6.85 4.00 12.88
C LEU A 33 7.94 5.05 13.08
N ALA A 34 8.99 4.94 12.26
CA ALA A 34 10.04 5.94 12.12
C ALA A 34 9.62 7.00 11.07
N PHE A 35 10.07 8.22 11.31
CA PHE A 35 9.97 9.32 10.35
C PHE A 35 11.37 9.91 10.12
N PRO A 36 12.21 9.26 9.29
CA PRO A 36 13.62 9.63 9.10
C PRO A 36 13.81 11.08 8.67
N GLY A 37 14.76 11.76 9.30
CA GLY A 37 15.07 13.17 9.00
C GLY A 37 13.99 14.16 9.41
N ARG A 38 13.01 13.75 10.22
CA ARG A 38 11.89 14.56 10.65
C ARG A 38 11.83 14.68 12.15
N GLN A 39 11.30 15.78 12.65
CA GLN A 39 11.12 16.03 14.09
C GLN A 39 9.63 16.13 14.40
N LEU A 40 9.25 15.61 15.57
CA LEU A 40 7.95 15.88 16.16
C LEU A 40 7.79 17.38 16.41
N LEU A 41 6.57 17.86 16.24
CA LEU A 41 6.23 19.27 16.40
C LEU A 41 6.34 19.80 17.84
N GLY A 42 6.65 18.96 18.82
CA GLY A 42 6.51 19.29 20.24
C GLY A 42 5.02 19.59 20.55
N ASP A 43 4.78 20.60 21.39
CA ASP A 43 3.41 20.99 21.77
C ASP A 43 2.71 21.88 20.73
N LYS A 44 3.38 22.21 19.61
CA LYS A 44 2.83 23.08 18.58
C LYS A 44 1.78 22.32 17.76
N LYS A 45 0.57 22.91 17.69
CA LYS A 45 -0.48 22.44 16.78
C LYS A 45 -0.12 22.81 15.33
N VAL A 46 -0.32 21.88 14.40
CA VAL A 46 -0.08 22.07 12.96
C VAL A 46 -1.28 21.58 12.18
N CYS A 47 -1.68 22.37 11.19
CA CYS A 47 -2.71 22.03 10.22
C CYS A 47 -2.05 21.40 8.98
N VAL A 48 -2.46 20.19 8.63
CA VAL A 48 -1.93 19.45 7.47
C VAL A 48 -3.05 19.21 6.48
N LEU A 49 -2.86 19.64 5.23
CA LEU A 49 -3.63 19.13 4.11
C LEU A 49 -2.98 17.81 3.68
N ALA A 50 -3.65 16.71 3.93
CA ALA A 50 -3.24 15.40 3.45
C ALA A 50 -4.06 14.98 2.23
N GLY A 51 -3.46 14.22 1.33
CA GLY A 51 -4.14 13.70 0.16
C GLY A 51 -3.75 12.26 -0.16
N ASP A 52 -4.71 11.52 -0.68
CA ASP A 52 -4.56 10.25 -1.38
C ASP A 52 -4.97 10.50 -2.83
N VAL A 53 -3.98 10.57 -3.74
CA VAL A 53 -4.15 11.04 -5.12
C VAL A 53 -3.92 9.90 -6.08
N GLY A 54 -5.01 9.34 -6.57
CA GLY A 54 -5.01 8.29 -7.60
C GLY A 54 -5.51 8.77 -8.96
N GLY A 55 -5.37 7.89 -9.96
CA GLY A 55 -5.82 8.18 -11.33
C GLY A 55 -7.33 8.40 -11.49
N THR A 56 -8.16 7.84 -10.61
CA THR A 56 -9.62 7.95 -10.68
C THR A 56 -10.17 8.98 -9.69
N LYS A 57 -9.62 9.01 -8.47
CA LYS A 57 -10.08 9.87 -7.37
C LYS A 57 -8.90 10.49 -6.65
N ALA A 58 -9.09 11.71 -6.17
CA ALA A 58 -8.24 12.37 -5.21
C ALA A 58 -9.04 12.66 -3.95
N ASN A 59 -8.64 12.07 -2.83
CA ASN A 59 -9.21 12.31 -1.52
C ASN A 59 -8.32 13.30 -0.79
N LEU A 60 -8.86 14.46 -0.41
CA LEU A 60 -8.15 15.47 0.38
C LEU A 60 -8.76 15.58 1.76
N ALA A 61 -7.93 15.80 2.76
CA ALA A 61 -8.36 15.95 4.14
C ALA A 61 -7.52 16.98 4.90
N ILE A 62 -8.17 17.72 5.79
CA ILE A 62 -7.51 18.51 6.82
C ILE A 62 -7.32 17.66 8.07
N PHE A 63 -6.08 17.59 8.53
CA PHE A 63 -5.73 17.05 9.84
C PHE A 63 -5.17 18.14 10.74
N GLU A 64 -5.59 18.11 12.00
CA GLU A 64 -4.95 18.83 13.07
C GLU A 64 -4.01 17.89 13.82
N ALA A 65 -2.72 18.20 13.81
CA ALA A 65 -1.68 17.39 14.43
C ALA A 65 -1.07 18.12 15.64
N THR A 66 -0.86 17.36 16.72
CA THR A 66 -0.07 17.71 17.89
C THR A 66 0.88 16.57 18.18
N ALA A 67 1.78 16.70 19.18
CA ALA A 67 2.71 15.63 19.52
C ALA A 67 1.97 14.30 19.77
N GLY A 68 2.18 13.35 18.84
CA GLY A 68 1.67 11.98 18.97
C GLY A 68 0.23 11.75 18.57
N GLN A 69 -0.48 12.75 18.07
CA GLN A 69 -1.88 12.61 17.65
C GLN A 69 -2.15 13.38 16.36
N ILE A 70 -2.99 12.80 15.51
CA ILE A 70 -3.62 13.51 14.39
C ILE A 70 -5.13 13.32 14.47
N ASN A 71 -5.87 14.39 14.24
CA ASN A 71 -7.33 14.39 14.22
C ASN A 71 -7.82 14.80 12.84
N LEU A 72 -8.62 13.95 12.21
CA LEU A 72 -9.30 14.28 10.96
C LEU A 72 -10.38 15.34 11.23
N VAL A 73 -10.31 16.47 10.54
CA VAL A 73 -11.24 17.60 10.72
C VAL A 73 -12.21 17.70 9.55
N LYS A 74 -11.70 17.56 8.33
CA LYS A 74 -12.49 17.73 7.10
C LYS A 74 -11.98 16.77 6.04
N THR A 75 -12.86 16.27 5.19
CA THR A 75 -12.49 15.47 4.01
C THR A 75 -13.38 15.83 2.83
N SER A 76 -12.82 15.75 1.63
CA SER A 76 -13.54 15.90 0.36
C SER A 76 -12.94 14.95 -0.67
N THR A 77 -13.77 14.44 -1.58
CA THR A 77 -13.37 13.55 -2.66
C THR A 77 -13.65 14.21 -4.00
N TYR A 78 -12.69 14.14 -4.91
CA TYR A 78 -12.74 14.69 -6.26
C TYR A 78 -12.49 13.59 -7.29
N HIS A 79 -13.18 13.68 -8.44
CA HIS A 79 -12.90 12.81 -9.59
C HIS A 79 -11.71 13.36 -10.37
N SER A 80 -10.56 12.67 -10.30
CA SER A 80 -9.29 13.17 -10.85
C SER A 80 -9.39 13.57 -12.32
N GLY A 81 -10.07 12.77 -13.16
CA GLY A 81 -10.25 13.06 -14.59
C GLY A 81 -11.07 14.32 -14.93
N GLN A 82 -11.72 14.97 -13.95
CA GLN A 82 -12.44 16.23 -14.14
C GLN A 82 -11.56 17.46 -13.98
N TYR A 83 -10.31 17.29 -13.57
CA TYR A 83 -9.36 18.37 -13.30
C TYR A 83 -8.10 18.21 -14.16
N PRO A 84 -7.49 19.32 -14.58
CA PRO A 84 -6.26 19.27 -15.37
C PRO A 84 -5.01 18.94 -14.53
N SER A 85 -5.05 19.11 -13.20
CA SER A 85 -3.94 18.80 -12.29
C SER A 85 -4.41 18.70 -10.85
N VAL A 86 -3.58 18.09 -9.99
CA VAL A 86 -3.82 18.05 -8.54
C VAL A 86 -3.88 19.47 -7.92
N ILE A 87 -3.14 20.42 -8.47
CA ILE A 87 -3.14 21.82 -8.00
C ILE A 87 -4.54 22.42 -8.11
N LYS A 88 -5.26 22.15 -9.21
CA LYS A 88 -6.64 22.64 -9.36
C LYS A 88 -7.59 22.01 -8.35
N ILE A 89 -7.36 20.77 -7.97
CA ILE A 89 -8.11 20.11 -6.88
C ILE A 89 -7.79 20.77 -5.53
N ILE A 90 -6.51 21.05 -5.25
CA ILE A 90 -6.11 21.75 -4.02
C ILE A 90 -6.72 23.14 -3.95
N GLN A 91 -6.69 23.91 -5.04
CA GLN A 91 -7.31 25.23 -5.12
C GLN A 91 -8.82 25.16 -4.90
N GLN A 92 -9.50 24.21 -5.52
CA GLN A 92 -10.93 23.96 -5.32
C GLN A 92 -11.24 23.63 -3.85
N PHE A 93 -10.43 22.75 -3.26
CA PHE A 93 -10.59 22.38 -1.85
C PHE A 93 -10.47 23.60 -0.93
N PHE A 94 -9.52 24.50 -1.16
CA PHE A 94 -9.37 25.74 -0.37
C PHE A 94 -10.55 26.69 -0.56
N GLN A 95 -11.08 26.82 -1.79
CA GLN A 95 -12.28 27.64 -2.06
C GLN A 95 -13.52 27.12 -1.33
N GLU A 96 -13.68 25.80 -1.27
CA GLU A 96 -14.79 25.13 -0.57
C GLU A 96 -14.63 25.18 0.96
N ASN A 97 -13.41 25.39 1.46
CA ASN A 97 -13.08 25.32 2.87
C ASN A 97 -12.23 26.53 3.32
N PRO A 98 -12.70 27.76 3.17
CA PRO A 98 -11.91 28.99 3.40
C PRO A 98 -11.48 29.22 4.85
N GLY A 99 -12.08 28.48 5.80
CA GLY A 99 -11.72 28.55 7.21
C GLY A 99 -10.43 27.79 7.59
N TYR A 100 -9.87 26.99 6.67
CA TYR A 100 -8.66 26.22 6.93
C TYR A 100 -7.46 26.79 6.18
N GLN A 101 -6.36 26.99 6.90
CA GLN A 101 -5.08 27.43 6.37
C GLN A 101 -4.01 26.42 6.74
N PRO A 102 -3.75 25.43 5.88
CA PRO A 102 -2.76 24.41 6.19
C PRO A 102 -1.35 25.00 6.27
N ASP A 103 -0.61 24.59 7.28
CA ASP A 103 0.83 24.86 7.40
C ASP A 103 1.65 24.00 6.43
N ARG A 104 1.08 22.85 6.03
CA ARG A 104 1.76 21.78 5.28
C ARG A 104 0.81 21.08 4.33
N ILE A 105 1.39 20.54 3.25
CA ILE A 105 0.70 19.62 2.33
C ILE A 105 1.49 18.31 2.27
N SER A 106 0.80 17.19 2.37
CA SER A 106 1.40 15.85 2.25
C SER A 106 0.50 14.97 1.39
N LEU A 107 1.01 14.53 0.25
CA LEU A 107 0.25 13.75 -0.72
C LEU A 107 0.85 12.36 -0.88
N GLY A 108 0.03 11.31 -0.66
CA GLY A 108 0.26 9.97 -1.16
C GLY A 108 -0.20 9.92 -2.61
N VAL A 109 0.67 9.53 -3.52
CA VAL A 109 0.41 9.57 -4.96
C VAL A 109 0.58 8.20 -5.59
N ALA A 110 -0.35 7.82 -6.47
CA ALA A 110 -0.31 6.56 -7.20
C ALA A 110 0.76 6.62 -8.31
N GLY A 111 1.96 6.22 -7.98
CA GLY A 111 3.12 6.19 -8.86
C GLY A 111 4.44 6.43 -8.12
N PRO A 112 5.57 6.23 -8.80
CA PRO A 112 6.88 6.45 -8.21
C PRO A 112 7.13 7.93 -7.93
N VAL A 113 7.75 8.22 -6.77
CA VAL A 113 8.14 9.56 -6.35
C VAL A 113 9.66 9.69 -6.36
N PHE A 114 10.19 10.62 -7.16
CA PHE A 114 11.62 10.92 -7.25
C PHE A 114 11.87 12.42 -7.05
N GLU A 115 12.71 12.77 -6.10
CA GLU A 115 13.19 14.14 -5.85
C GLU A 115 12.06 15.20 -5.78
N GLY A 116 10.88 14.82 -5.29
CA GLY A 116 9.72 15.71 -5.18
C GLY A 116 8.89 15.85 -6.45
N HIS A 117 9.06 14.93 -7.39
CA HIS A 117 8.24 14.76 -8.59
C HIS A 117 7.53 13.42 -8.58
N ALA A 118 6.33 13.36 -9.13
CA ALA A 118 5.58 12.12 -9.36
C ALA A 118 4.79 12.21 -10.67
N GLU A 119 4.74 11.11 -11.41
CA GLU A 119 3.84 10.92 -12.54
C GLU A 119 2.69 10.03 -12.10
N ILE A 120 1.45 10.45 -12.32
CA ILE A 120 0.29 9.66 -11.92
C ILE A 120 -0.02 8.61 -12.97
N THR A 121 -0.10 7.37 -12.55
CA THR A 121 -0.52 6.28 -13.42
C THR A 121 -1.92 6.56 -13.98
N ASN A 122 -2.10 6.43 -15.29
CA ASN A 122 -3.36 6.62 -16.02
C ASN A 122 -3.91 8.07 -16.07
N LEU A 123 -3.11 9.08 -15.74
CA LEU A 123 -3.43 10.49 -15.97
C LEU A 123 -2.21 11.22 -16.53
N PRO A 124 -2.40 12.26 -17.34
CA PRO A 124 -1.29 13.06 -17.87
C PRO A 124 -0.74 14.06 -16.83
N TRP A 125 -0.84 13.74 -15.55
CA TRP A 125 -0.44 14.65 -14.49
C TRP A 125 1.00 14.41 -14.08
N ILE A 126 1.75 15.50 -14.04
CA ILE A 126 3.04 15.58 -13.36
C ILE A 126 2.81 16.41 -12.10
N ILE A 127 3.11 15.84 -10.96
CA ILE A 127 3.04 16.52 -9.68
C ILE A 127 4.44 16.96 -9.29
N ASP A 128 4.64 18.28 -9.22
CA ASP A 128 5.92 18.87 -8.83
C ASP A 128 5.73 19.66 -7.52
N LYS A 129 6.54 19.31 -6.53
CA LYS A 129 6.58 20.01 -5.25
C LYS A 129 6.80 21.51 -5.39
N LYS A 130 7.68 21.94 -6.32
CA LYS A 130 7.99 23.38 -6.52
C LYS A 130 6.78 24.14 -7.07
N GLU A 131 6.02 23.49 -7.96
CA GLU A 131 4.80 24.07 -8.52
C GLU A 131 3.72 24.21 -7.45
N ILE A 132 3.55 23.21 -6.59
CA ILE A 132 2.62 23.27 -5.46
C ILE A 132 3.02 24.43 -4.53
N ILE A 133 4.30 24.62 -4.22
CA ILE A 133 4.80 25.74 -3.40
C ILE A 133 4.46 27.08 -4.07
N ALA A 134 4.71 27.22 -5.37
CA ALA A 134 4.46 28.46 -6.10
C ALA A 134 2.96 28.84 -6.12
N GLU A 135 2.09 27.85 -6.30
CA GLU A 135 0.64 28.07 -6.42
C GLU A 135 -0.10 28.22 -5.09
N THR A 136 0.44 27.63 -4.01
CA THR A 136 -0.21 27.65 -2.69
C THR A 136 0.45 28.57 -1.68
N GLY A 137 1.73 28.92 -1.88
CA GLY A 137 2.57 29.64 -0.90
C GLY A 137 3.03 28.76 0.28
N ILE A 138 2.55 27.52 0.39
CA ILE A 138 2.90 26.61 1.48
C ILE A 138 4.26 25.98 1.22
N GLN A 139 5.21 26.21 2.14
CA GLN A 139 6.61 25.81 1.96
C GLN A 139 6.89 24.32 2.27
N TYR A 140 6.07 23.71 3.12
CA TYR A 140 6.29 22.34 3.59
C TYR A 140 5.43 21.36 2.80
N ILE A 141 5.97 20.90 1.68
CA ILE A 141 5.30 19.92 0.80
C ILE A 141 6.02 18.57 0.91
N SER A 142 5.25 17.51 1.08
CA SER A 142 5.71 16.12 1.02
C SER A 142 4.95 15.37 -0.05
N LEU A 143 5.68 14.66 -0.91
CA LEU A 143 5.14 13.67 -1.83
C LEU A 143 5.71 12.31 -1.43
N ILE A 144 4.86 11.33 -1.27
CA ILE A 144 5.22 9.93 -1.00
C ILE A 144 4.39 9.02 -1.91
N ASN A 145 4.87 7.81 -2.16
CA ASN A 145 4.08 6.82 -2.89
C ASN A 145 2.83 6.43 -2.07
N ASP A 146 1.73 6.04 -2.74
CA ASP A 146 0.44 5.69 -2.11
C ASP A 146 0.54 4.46 -1.19
N LEU A 147 1.37 3.48 -1.55
CA LEU A 147 1.64 2.30 -0.71
C LEU A 147 2.52 2.64 0.49
N GLU A 148 3.49 3.52 0.32
CA GLU A 148 4.26 4.07 1.42
C GLU A 148 3.32 4.85 2.37
N ALA A 149 2.42 5.66 1.82
CA ALA A 149 1.38 6.34 2.60
C ALA A 149 0.49 5.33 3.34
N THR A 150 0.07 4.25 2.68
CA THR A 150 -0.69 3.16 3.32
C THR A 150 0.08 2.56 4.50
N ALA A 151 1.38 2.30 4.32
CA ALA A 151 2.24 1.76 5.38
C ALA A 151 2.36 2.73 6.57
N TYR A 152 2.51 4.04 6.33
CA TYR A 152 2.44 5.06 7.39
C TYR A 152 1.03 5.14 8.04
N GLY A 153 -0.01 4.84 7.27
CA GLY A 153 -1.38 4.80 7.75
C GLY A 153 -1.62 3.75 8.85
N LEU A 154 -0.86 2.65 8.82
CA LEU A 154 -0.98 1.59 9.83
C LEU A 154 -0.77 2.09 11.27
N ALA A 155 0.00 3.17 11.46
CA ALA A 155 0.19 3.79 12.78
C ALA A 155 -1.10 4.41 13.35
N GLY A 156 -2.02 4.80 12.49
CA GLY A 156 -3.31 5.40 12.87
C GLY A 156 -4.46 4.39 12.97
N MET A 157 -4.21 3.11 12.69
CA MET A 157 -5.23 2.08 12.69
C MET A 157 -5.47 1.51 14.09
N GLU A 158 -6.72 1.14 14.36
CA GLU A 158 -7.17 0.43 15.56
C GLU A 158 -7.45 -1.04 15.23
N GLU A 159 -7.62 -1.88 16.22
CA GLU A 159 -7.91 -3.31 16.06
C GLU A 159 -9.14 -3.59 15.19
N LYS A 160 -10.18 -2.74 15.32
CA LYS A 160 -11.41 -2.79 14.51
C LYS A 160 -11.20 -2.54 13.01
N ASP A 161 -10.10 -1.88 12.64
CA ASP A 161 -9.75 -1.58 11.25
C ASP A 161 -9.12 -2.79 10.53
N PHE A 162 -8.95 -3.91 11.24
CA PHE A 162 -8.36 -5.12 10.69
C PHE A 162 -9.28 -6.33 10.82
N LEU A 163 -9.30 -7.17 9.79
CA LEU A 163 -9.80 -8.53 9.85
C LEU A 163 -8.61 -9.49 9.87
N VAL A 164 -8.49 -10.32 10.89
CA VAL A 164 -7.46 -11.35 10.95
C VAL A 164 -7.84 -12.49 10.03
N LEU A 165 -7.05 -12.72 8.97
CA LEU A 165 -7.18 -13.86 8.07
C LEU A 165 -6.40 -15.07 8.59
N HIS A 166 -5.21 -14.82 9.13
CA HIS A 166 -4.40 -15.81 9.82
C HIS A 166 -3.74 -15.17 11.04
N PRO A 167 -3.89 -15.75 12.25
CA PRO A 167 -3.40 -15.12 13.48
C PRO A 167 -1.88 -15.17 13.62
N GLY A 168 -1.21 -16.12 12.95
CA GLY A 168 0.22 -16.36 13.12
C GLY A 168 0.60 -16.72 14.55
N GLU A 169 1.85 -16.49 14.92
CA GLU A 169 2.40 -16.64 16.27
C GLU A 169 2.56 -15.25 16.90
N SER A 170 1.97 -15.06 18.09
CA SER A 170 2.03 -13.78 18.79
C SER A 170 3.42 -13.45 19.31
N GLY A 171 3.76 -12.15 19.36
CA GLY A 171 5.00 -11.66 19.95
C GLY A 171 6.25 -11.74 19.07
N ILE A 172 6.15 -12.25 17.84
CA ILE A 172 7.27 -12.20 16.89
C ILE A 172 7.36 -10.77 16.34
N ARG A 173 8.49 -10.12 16.61
CA ARG A 173 8.84 -8.83 16.02
C ARG A 173 9.70 -9.05 14.78
N GLY A 174 9.57 -8.18 13.80
CA GLY A 174 10.35 -8.25 12.56
C GLY A 174 9.78 -7.32 11.51
N ASN A 175 10.34 -7.37 10.32
CA ASN A 175 9.81 -6.62 9.19
C ASN A 175 8.35 -6.95 8.97
N MET A 176 7.63 -6.00 8.41
CA MET A 176 6.24 -6.16 7.94
C MET A 176 6.16 -5.86 6.45
N ALA A 177 5.06 -6.26 5.84
CA ALA A 177 4.81 -5.98 4.42
C ALA A 177 3.34 -5.62 4.20
N VAL A 178 3.09 -4.85 3.14
CA VAL A 178 1.75 -4.50 2.66
C VAL A 178 1.63 -4.96 1.21
N LEU A 179 0.54 -5.65 0.88
CA LEU A 179 0.16 -6.05 -0.46
C LEU A 179 -1.23 -5.50 -0.76
N ALA A 180 -1.38 -4.73 -1.81
CA ALA A 180 -2.60 -3.97 -2.07
C ALA A 180 -3.11 -4.13 -3.51
N PRO A 181 -3.83 -5.22 -3.83
CA PRO A 181 -4.50 -5.36 -5.11
C PRO A 181 -5.69 -4.41 -5.23
N GLY A 182 -5.69 -3.64 -6.31
CA GLY A 182 -6.68 -2.66 -6.69
C GLY A 182 -6.81 -2.55 -8.20
N THR A 183 -6.78 -1.36 -8.77
CA THR A 183 -6.64 -1.15 -10.23
C THR A 183 -5.31 -1.72 -10.73
N GLY A 184 -4.24 -1.56 -9.94
CA GLY A 184 -2.96 -2.22 -10.09
C GLY A 184 -2.63 -3.09 -8.87
N LEU A 185 -1.36 -3.46 -8.72
CA LEU A 185 -0.84 -4.20 -7.58
C LEU A 185 0.28 -3.41 -6.90
N GLY A 186 -0.02 -2.86 -5.74
CA GLY A 186 0.99 -2.16 -4.95
C GLY A 186 1.61 -3.04 -3.86
N GLU A 187 2.89 -2.81 -3.59
CA GLU A 187 3.65 -3.47 -2.53
C GLU A 187 4.48 -2.46 -1.75
N ALA A 188 4.58 -2.66 -0.44
CA ALA A 188 5.46 -1.88 0.42
C ALA A 188 6.06 -2.75 1.52
N GLY A 189 7.23 -2.35 1.99
CA GLY A 189 7.89 -2.97 3.14
C GLY A 189 7.95 -2.02 4.33
N LEU A 190 8.06 -2.60 5.54
CA LEU A 190 8.37 -1.88 6.77
C LEU A 190 9.55 -2.60 7.43
N PHE A 191 10.72 -2.02 7.32
CA PHE A 191 11.95 -2.55 7.93
C PHE A 191 11.92 -2.33 9.45
N TRP A 192 12.16 -3.38 10.23
CA TRP A 192 12.26 -3.35 11.68
C TRP A 192 13.73 -3.15 12.11
N ASP A 193 14.04 -2.03 12.76
CA ASP A 193 15.40 -1.69 13.24
C ASP A 193 15.71 -2.19 14.67
N GLY A 194 14.75 -2.88 15.28
CA GLY A 194 14.83 -3.31 16.69
C GLY A 194 13.98 -2.46 17.64
N GLN A 195 13.52 -1.28 17.20
CA GLN A 195 12.72 -0.35 18.01
C GLN A 195 11.45 0.13 17.28
N VAL A 196 11.57 0.50 16.01
CA VAL A 196 10.49 1.04 15.17
C VAL A 196 10.55 0.48 13.76
N HIS A 197 9.46 0.61 13.02
CA HIS A 197 9.39 0.22 11.61
C HIS A 197 9.65 1.42 10.71
N HIS A 198 10.40 1.20 9.65
CA HIS A 198 10.72 2.16 8.60
C HIS A 198 9.97 1.77 7.32
N PRO A 199 8.85 2.43 6.98
CA PRO A 199 8.16 2.19 5.73
C PRO A 199 9.02 2.54 4.52
N PHE A 200 8.89 1.77 3.45
CA PHE A 200 9.50 2.05 2.15
C PHE A 200 8.63 1.48 1.03
N ALA A 201 8.55 2.22 -0.08
CA ALA A 201 7.85 1.79 -1.28
C ALA A 201 8.65 0.76 -2.07
N THR A 202 7.95 -0.10 -2.81
CA THR A 202 8.53 -0.98 -3.83
C THR A 202 7.67 -0.95 -5.09
N GLU A 203 8.21 -1.42 -6.19
CA GLU A 203 7.48 -1.70 -7.42
C GLU A 203 7.37 -3.23 -7.64
N GLY A 204 7.23 -3.98 -6.55
CA GLY A 204 7.21 -5.46 -6.55
C GLY A 204 6.08 -6.07 -7.36
N GLY A 205 4.93 -5.37 -7.47
CA GLY A 205 3.82 -5.81 -8.32
C GLY A 205 4.19 -5.95 -9.79
N HIS A 206 5.21 -5.22 -10.25
CA HIS A 206 5.74 -5.31 -11.62
C HIS A 206 6.82 -6.39 -11.79
N ALA A 207 7.20 -7.12 -10.73
CA ALA A 207 8.11 -8.25 -10.84
C ALA A 207 7.45 -9.42 -11.61
N ASP A 208 8.29 -10.22 -12.27
CA ASP A 208 7.84 -11.33 -13.13
C ASP A 208 6.94 -12.33 -12.40
N PHE A 209 5.83 -12.70 -13.01
CA PHE A 209 4.98 -13.79 -12.56
C PHE A 209 5.68 -15.13 -12.72
N SER A 210 5.77 -15.90 -11.65
CA SER A 210 6.44 -17.21 -11.63
C SER A 210 5.46 -18.36 -11.82
N CYS A 211 5.50 -19.01 -12.96
CA CYS A 211 4.71 -20.22 -13.24
C CYS A 211 5.18 -21.41 -12.40
N ARG A 212 4.23 -22.13 -11.75
CA ARG A 212 4.50 -23.36 -10.97
C ARG A 212 3.77 -24.58 -11.51
N SER A 213 2.87 -24.42 -12.48
CA SER A 213 2.05 -25.50 -13.05
C SER A 213 1.87 -25.32 -14.56
N ALA A 214 1.39 -26.36 -15.25
CA ALA A 214 1.03 -26.27 -16.65
C ALA A 214 -0.09 -25.23 -16.89
N ASP A 215 -1.06 -25.15 -15.98
CA ASP A 215 -2.12 -24.13 -16.03
C ASP A 215 -1.58 -22.70 -15.94
N ASP A 216 -0.55 -22.48 -15.09
CA ASP A 216 0.11 -21.17 -14.98
C ASP A 216 0.84 -20.82 -16.28
N MET A 217 1.49 -21.81 -16.94
CA MET A 217 2.17 -21.60 -18.22
C MET A 217 1.18 -21.25 -19.34
N GLU A 218 0.04 -21.95 -19.40
CA GLU A 218 -1.00 -21.64 -20.39
C GLU A 218 -1.59 -20.25 -20.20
N LEU A 219 -1.84 -19.83 -18.94
CA LEU A 219 -2.30 -18.48 -18.65
C LEU A 219 -1.23 -17.45 -19.00
N HIS A 220 0.03 -17.70 -18.65
CA HIS A 220 1.16 -16.83 -19.00
C HIS A 220 1.27 -16.63 -20.53
N ASP A 221 1.24 -17.72 -21.29
CA ASP A 221 1.28 -17.66 -22.77
C ASP A 221 0.06 -16.92 -23.34
N TYR A 222 -1.10 -17.02 -22.69
CA TYR A 222 -2.29 -16.27 -23.08
C TYR A 222 -2.09 -14.78 -22.86
N LEU A 223 -1.56 -14.37 -21.70
CA LEU A 223 -1.34 -12.96 -21.33
C LEU A 223 -0.21 -12.32 -22.14
N LEU A 224 0.81 -13.06 -22.59
CA LEU A 224 1.87 -12.54 -23.47
C LEU A 224 1.38 -11.99 -24.80
N LYS A 225 0.12 -12.23 -25.19
CA LYS A 225 -0.48 -11.62 -26.38
C LYS A 225 -0.68 -10.12 -26.24
N ASP A 226 -0.96 -9.67 -25.01
CA ASP A 226 -1.30 -8.28 -24.70
C ASP A 226 -0.20 -7.59 -23.87
N PHE A 227 0.63 -8.35 -23.15
CA PHE A 227 1.70 -7.85 -22.29
C PHE A 227 3.07 -8.26 -22.82
N LYS A 228 4.06 -7.37 -22.77
CA LYS A 228 5.48 -7.71 -23.06
C LYS A 228 6.10 -8.54 -21.93
N VAL A 229 5.69 -8.29 -20.71
CA VAL A 229 6.11 -8.97 -19.48
C VAL A 229 4.84 -9.28 -18.70
N VAL A 230 4.67 -10.54 -18.29
CA VAL A 230 3.59 -10.93 -17.39
C VAL A 230 4.11 -10.79 -15.98
N SER A 231 3.63 -9.78 -15.27
CA SER A 231 3.99 -9.48 -13.89
C SER A 231 2.97 -10.04 -12.89
N TRP A 232 3.26 -9.92 -11.61
CA TRP A 232 2.27 -10.24 -10.56
C TRP A 232 1.00 -9.38 -10.70
N GLU A 233 1.13 -8.11 -11.06
CA GLU A 233 -0.02 -7.25 -11.35
C GLU A 233 -0.91 -7.83 -12.45
N SER A 234 -0.32 -8.42 -13.50
CA SER A 234 -1.06 -9.03 -14.61
C SER A 234 -1.96 -10.21 -14.18
N VAL A 235 -1.82 -10.72 -12.96
CA VAL A 235 -2.60 -11.85 -12.44
C VAL A 235 -3.32 -11.58 -11.10
N ILE A 236 -3.06 -10.42 -10.44
CA ILE A 236 -3.66 -10.11 -9.12
C ILE A 236 -4.29 -8.69 -9.07
N ALA A 237 -4.34 -7.94 -10.15
CA ALA A 237 -5.06 -6.66 -10.21
C ALA A 237 -6.52 -6.84 -10.64
N GLY A 238 -7.31 -5.77 -10.56
CA GLY A 238 -8.71 -5.78 -11.01
C GLY A 238 -8.86 -6.27 -12.46
N PRO A 239 -8.17 -5.66 -13.45
CA PRO A 239 -8.21 -6.12 -14.84
C PRO A 239 -7.86 -7.60 -15.01
N ALA A 240 -6.92 -8.12 -14.21
CA ALA A 240 -6.51 -9.52 -14.26
C ALA A 240 -7.65 -10.51 -13.99
N ILE A 241 -8.64 -10.14 -13.18
CA ILE A 241 -9.82 -10.99 -12.94
C ILE A 241 -10.57 -11.23 -14.26
N PHE A 242 -10.73 -10.19 -15.06
CA PHE A 242 -11.38 -10.28 -16.36
C PHE A 242 -10.53 -11.04 -17.39
N ASP A 243 -9.22 -10.84 -17.39
CA ASP A 243 -8.29 -11.55 -18.28
C ASP A 243 -8.27 -13.05 -17.97
N ILE A 244 -8.27 -13.44 -16.70
CA ILE A 244 -8.38 -14.83 -16.27
C ILE A 244 -9.73 -15.43 -16.70
N TYR A 245 -10.83 -14.70 -16.56
CA TYR A 245 -12.14 -15.13 -17.03
C TYR A 245 -12.12 -15.40 -18.55
N ASN A 246 -11.57 -14.48 -19.33
CA ASN A 246 -11.43 -14.64 -20.77
C ASN A 246 -10.51 -15.80 -21.17
N PHE A 247 -9.42 -16.02 -20.42
CA PHE A 247 -8.56 -17.19 -20.58
C PHE A 247 -9.35 -18.49 -20.42
N LEU A 248 -10.21 -18.58 -19.41
CA LEU A 248 -11.05 -19.75 -19.18
C LEU A 248 -12.02 -20.01 -20.33
N LEU A 249 -12.62 -18.98 -20.91
CA LEU A 249 -13.48 -19.10 -22.08
C LEU A 249 -12.69 -19.50 -23.34
N GLN A 250 -11.59 -18.79 -23.61
CA GLN A 250 -10.90 -18.88 -24.91
C GLN A 250 -9.93 -20.05 -24.98
N VAL A 251 -9.20 -20.34 -23.90
CA VAL A 251 -8.17 -21.41 -23.88
C VAL A 251 -8.74 -22.68 -23.27
N LYS A 252 -9.33 -22.58 -22.08
CA LYS A 252 -9.89 -23.74 -21.36
C LYS A 252 -11.25 -24.19 -21.91
N LYS A 253 -11.82 -23.44 -22.88
CA LYS A 253 -13.10 -23.75 -23.55
C LYS A 253 -14.28 -23.93 -22.59
N ARG A 254 -14.29 -23.14 -21.51
CA ARG A 254 -15.42 -23.12 -20.59
C ARG A 254 -16.65 -22.50 -21.26
N PRO A 255 -17.87 -22.93 -20.95
CA PRO A 255 -19.07 -22.40 -21.55
C PRO A 255 -19.34 -20.96 -21.06
N GLU A 256 -19.59 -20.04 -21.99
CA GLU A 256 -19.93 -18.67 -21.68
C GLU A 256 -21.35 -18.55 -21.11
N ASN A 257 -21.51 -17.80 -20.03
CA ASN A 257 -22.80 -17.38 -19.51
C ASN A 257 -23.18 -16.02 -20.08
N LYS A 258 -24.18 -16.01 -20.97
CA LYS A 258 -24.64 -14.78 -21.65
C LYS A 258 -25.19 -13.71 -20.70
N GLN A 259 -25.64 -14.05 -19.49
CA GLN A 259 -26.08 -13.06 -18.51
C GLN A 259 -24.88 -12.30 -17.94
N ILE A 260 -23.81 -13.01 -17.59
CA ILE A 260 -22.54 -12.42 -17.15
C ILE A 260 -21.97 -11.51 -18.23
N SER A 261 -21.84 -11.98 -19.47
CA SER A 261 -21.28 -11.18 -20.57
C SER A 261 -22.13 -9.95 -20.94
N ARG A 262 -23.44 -9.99 -20.67
CA ARG A 262 -24.30 -8.80 -20.84
C ARG A 262 -24.07 -7.77 -19.77
N ALA A 263 -23.81 -8.16 -18.51
CA ALA A 263 -23.54 -7.25 -17.41
C ALA A 263 -22.25 -6.44 -17.64
N PHE A 264 -21.24 -7.00 -18.31
CA PHE A 264 -20.00 -6.31 -18.69
C PHE A 264 -20.20 -5.06 -19.57
N LYS A 265 -21.38 -4.87 -20.18
CA LYS A 265 -21.68 -3.69 -21.00
C LYS A 265 -21.99 -2.44 -20.19
N SER A 266 -22.39 -2.60 -18.94
CA SER A 266 -22.85 -1.52 -18.05
C SER A 266 -22.14 -1.48 -16.70
N GLU A 267 -21.42 -2.55 -16.34
CA GLU A 267 -20.81 -2.74 -15.03
C GLU A 267 -19.34 -3.12 -15.17
N ASP A 268 -18.55 -2.90 -14.12
CA ASP A 268 -17.15 -3.33 -14.05
C ASP A 268 -17.07 -4.87 -14.13
N PRO A 269 -16.42 -5.45 -15.16
CA PRO A 269 -16.32 -6.89 -15.31
C PRO A 269 -15.74 -7.60 -14.09
N SER A 270 -14.76 -6.99 -13.41
CA SER A 270 -14.12 -7.57 -12.22
C SER A 270 -15.09 -7.67 -11.05
N ALA A 271 -15.94 -6.67 -10.88
CA ALA A 271 -16.99 -6.68 -9.86
C ALA A 271 -18.04 -7.77 -10.18
N VAL A 272 -18.55 -7.80 -11.42
CA VAL A 272 -19.55 -8.82 -11.85
C VAL A 272 -19.02 -10.23 -11.64
N ILE A 273 -17.76 -10.52 -12.03
CA ILE A 273 -17.15 -11.85 -11.88
C ILE A 273 -17.01 -12.22 -10.40
N SER A 274 -16.49 -11.31 -9.58
CA SER A 274 -16.28 -11.57 -8.17
C SER A 274 -17.61 -11.76 -7.41
N GLU A 275 -18.63 -10.98 -7.70
CA GLU A 275 -19.97 -11.09 -7.10
C GLU A 275 -20.64 -12.40 -7.50
N ALA A 276 -20.61 -12.78 -8.79
CA ALA A 276 -21.15 -14.05 -9.27
C ALA A 276 -20.43 -15.26 -8.64
N ALA A 277 -19.11 -15.15 -8.45
CA ALA A 277 -18.31 -16.20 -7.79
C ALA A 277 -18.66 -16.33 -6.30
N ILE A 278 -18.83 -15.21 -5.59
CA ILE A 278 -19.23 -15.19 -4.16
C ILE A 278 -20.63 -15.77 -3.99
N ALA A 279 -21.55 -15.41 -4.87
CA ALA A 279 -22.93 -15.91 -4.88
C ALA A 279 -23.03 -17.39 -5.33
N GLY A 280 -21.97 -17.96 -5.93
CA GLY A 280 -21.97 -19.33 -6.46
C GLY A 280 -22.88 -19.50 -7.69
N THR A 281 -23.20 -18.43 -8.40
CA THR A 281 -24.18 -18.43 -9.51
C THR A 281 -23.56 -18.78 -10.87
N ASP A 282 -22.22 -18.71 -10.98
CA ASP A 282 -21.52 -19.03 -12.23
C ASP A 282 -20.20 -19.77 -11.98
N HIS A 283 -20.06 -20.94 -12.62
CA HIS A 283 -18.89 -21.79 -12.41
C HIS A 283 -17.60 -21.22 -12.99
N VAL A 284 -17.67 -20.47 -14.11
CA VAL A 284 -16.50 -19.86 -14.74
C VAL A 284 -16.00 -18.70 -13.88
N CYS A 285 -16.92 -17.88 -13.35
CA CYS A 285 -16.58 -16.84 -12.39
C CYS A 285 -15.95 -17.42 -11.12
N MET A 286 -16.49 -18.53 -10.59
CA MET A 286 -15.91 -19.23 -9.45
C MET A 286 -14.51 -19.75 -9.75
N GLU A 287 -14.28 -20.32 -10.95
CA GLU A 287 -12.98 -20.80 -11.39
C GLU A 287 -12.01 -19.63 -11.56
N ALA A 288 -12.40 -18.52 -12.17
CA ALA A 288 -11.58 -17.32 -12.32
C ALA A 288 -11.12 -16.77 -10.96
N MET A 289 -12.04 -16.66 -10.00
CA MET A 289 -11.69 -16.20 -8.66
C MET A 289 -10.82 -17.19 -7.87
N LYS A 290 -10.90 -18.50 -8.16
CA LYS A 290 -9.94 -19.48 -7.60
C LYS A 290 -8.53 -19.23 -8.10
N TYR A 291 -8.33 -18.90 -9.38
CA TYR A 291 -7.01 -18.51 -9.91
C TYR A 291 -6.51 -17.25 -9.22
N PHE A 292 -7.35 -16.21 -9.15
CA PHE A 292 -7.00 -14.94 -8.50
C PHE A 292 -6.58 -15.14 -7.04
N VAL A 293 -7.38 -15.85 -6.24
CA VAL A 293 -7.10 -16.12 -4.81
C VAL A 293 -5.85 -16.99 -4.64
N ARG A 294 -5.62 -17.96 -5.54
CA ARG A 294 -4.40 -18.76 -5.57
C ARG A 294 -3.16 -17.89 -5.77
N TYR A 295 -3.18 -17.01 -6.76
CA TYR A 295 -2.04 -16.14 -7.05
C TYR A 295 -1.84 -15.10 -5.95
N LEU A 296 -2.91 -14.55 -5.40
CA LEU A 296 -2.85 -13.65 -4.25
C LEU A 296 -2.17 -14.33 -3.04
N GLY A 297 -2.55 -15.57 -2.71
CA GLY A 297 -1.91 -16.33 -1.64
C GLY A 297 -0.42 -16.58 -1.90
N ARG A 298 -0.06 -16.90 -3.16
CA ARG A 298 1.35 -17.12 -3.56
C ARG A 298 2.19 -15.85 -3.47
N GLU A 299 1.68 -14.68 -3.90
CA GLU A 299 2.44 -13.44 -3.78
C GLU A 299 2.51 -12.95 -2.34
N CYS A 300 1.49 -13.16 -1.53
CA CYS A 300 1.60 -12.99 -0.07
C CYS A 300 2.77 -13.79 0.51
N CYS A 301 2.91 -15.05 0.13
CA CYS A 301 4.04 -15.89 0.53
C CYS A 301 5.38 -15.34 0.04
N ASN A 302 5.47 -14.99 -1.25
CA ASN A 302 6.67 -14.43 -1.85
C ASN A 302 7.11 -13.15 -1.12
N LEU A 303 6.17 -12.25 -0.84
CA LEU A 303 6.46 -10.99 -0.16
C LEU A 303 6.92 -11.23 1.29
N ILE A 304 6.28 -12.17 2.01
CA ILE A 304 6.75 -12.59 3.34
C ILE A 304 8.20 -13.09 3.27
N LEU A 305 8.54 -13.91 2.29
CA LEU A 305 9.88 -14.47 2.15
C LEU A 305 10.91 -13.42 1.72
N LYS A 306 10.60 -12.62 0.69
CA LYS A 306 11.49 -11.57 0.16
C LYS A 306 11.81 -10.51 1.21
N MET A 307 10.81 -10.05 1.95
CA MET A 307 10.95 -9.02 2.99
C MET A 307 11.32 -9.61 4.35
N LYS A 308 11.30 -10.94 4.51
CA LYS A 308 11.36 -11.61 5.83
C LYS A 308 10.35 -10.98 6.79
N ALA A 309 9.10 -10.83 6.35
CA ALA A 309 8.04 -10.09 7.02
C ALA A 309 7.44 -10.87 8.20
N THR A 310 8.29 -11.25 9.15
CA THR A 310 7.90 -12.05 10.33
C THR A 310 7.00 -11.30 11.31
N GLY A 311 7.01 -9.97 11.26
CA GLY A 311 6.14 -9.11 12.08
C GLY A 311 4.70 -9.02 11.57
N GLY A 312 4.44 -9.42 10.31
CA GLY A 312 3.11 -9.47 9.73
C GLY A 312 3.02 -9.09 8.27
N LEU A 313 1.96 -9.55 7.61
CA LEU A 313 1.54 -9.14 6.28
C LEU A 313 0.18 -8.48 6.36
N PHE A 314 0.05 -7.31 5.74
CA PHE A 314 -1.20 -6.58 5.63
C PHE A 314 -1.70 -6.62 4.19
N LEU A 315 -2.88 -7.22 3.97
CA LEU A 315 -3.62 -7.05 2.73
C LEU A 315 -4.36 -5.72 2.80
N ALA A 316 -4.20 -4.90 1.78
CA ALA A 316 -4.87 -3.61 1.62
C ALA A 316 -5.48 -3.51 0.21
N GLY A 317 -5.80 -2.30 -0.25
CA GLY A 317 -6.39 -2.07 -1.57
C GLY A 317 -7.87 -2.34 -1.65
N GLY A 318 -8.45 -2.05 -2.81
CA GLY A 318 -9.91 -2.05 -2.99
C GLY A 318 -10.53 -3.42 -3.24
N ILE A 319 -9.76 -4.44 -3.60
CA ILE A 319 -10.29 -5.78 -3.93
C ILE A 319 -10.46 -6.67 -2.69
N PRO A 320 -9.46 -6.85 -1.80
CA PRO A 320 -9.54 -7.82 -0.72
C PRO A 320 -10.74 -7.65 0.21
N PRO A 321 -11.18 -6.42 0.58
CA PRO A 321 -12.38 -6.27 1.39
C PRO A 321 -13.66 -6.77 0.72
N LYS A 322 -13.74 -6.69 -0.61
CA LYS A 322 -14.91 -7.14 -1.39
C LYS A 322 -15.01 -8.66 -1.53
N ILE A 323 -13.88 -9.36 -1.44
CA ILE A 323 -13.78 -10.81 -1.62
C ILE A 323 -13.51 -11.58 -0.33
N ILE A 324 -13.80 -10.99 0.84
CA ILE A 324 -13.63 -11.65 2.15
C ILE A 324 -14.20 -13.08 2.19
N PRO A 325 -15.40 -13.38 1.65
CA PRO A 325 -15.91 -14.74 1.65
C PRO A 325 -15.00 -15.75 0.95
N LEU A 326 -14.28 -15.32 -0.10
CA LEU A 326 -13.33 -16.17 -0.84
C LEU A 326 -12.01 -16.30 -0.10
N LEU A 327 -11.51 -15.22 0.53
CA LEU A 327 -10.27 -15.24 1.32
C LEU A 327 -10.38 -16.10 2.59
N LYS A 328 -11.58 -16.29 3.13
CA LYS A 328 -11.85 -17.19 4.27
C LYS A 328 -11.94 -18.65 3.87
N GLN A 329 -11.98 -18.99 2.58
CA GLN A 329 -11.94 -20.37 2.12
C GLN A 329 -10.52 -20.93 2.26
N PRO A 330 -10.38 -22.26 2.42
CA PRO A 330 -9.06 -22.91 2.58
C PRO A 330 -8.06 -22.56 1.49
N GLY A 331 -8.51 -22.35 0.25
CA GLY A 331 -7.66 -22.12 -0.91
C GLY A 331 -6.71 -20.92 -0.77
N PHE A 332 -7.09 -19.82 -0.10
CA PHE A 332 -6.17 -18.72 0.15
C PHE A 332 -5.00 -19.16 1.03
N TYR A 333 -5.32 -19.77 2.17
CA TYR A 333 -4.32 -20.16 3.16
C TYR A 333 -3.43 -21.33 2.66
N GLU A 334 -4.00 -22.28 1.95
CA GLU A 334 -3.26 -23.38 1.33
C GLU A 334 -2.19 -22.85 0.36
N ASN A 335 -2.55 -21.88 -0.49
CA ASN A 335 -1.61 -21.26 -1.43
C ASN A 335 -0.60 -20.32 -0.76
N LEU A 336 -0.97 -19.65 0.34
CA LEU A 336 -0.05 -18.89 1.19
C LEU A 336 1.05 -19.83 1.76
N LEU A 337 0.71 -21.06 2.12
CA LEU A 337 1.64 -22.03 2.69
C LEU A 337 2.35 -22.91 1.66
N ASP A 338 2.06 -22.77 0.38
CA ASP A 338 2.70 -23.54 -0.69
C ASP A 338 4.11 -23.02 -1.00
N CYS A 339 5.03 -23.21 -0.05
CA CYS A 339 6.41 -22.70 -0.09
C CYS A 339 7.45 -23.72 0.42
N ASP A 340 7.16 -25.03 0.27
CA ASP A 340 8.05 -26.12 0.59
C ASP A 340 8.61 -26.02 2.04
N ARG A 341 9.91 -26.17 2.22
CA ARG A 341 10.59 -26.11 3.54
C ARG A 341 10.44 -24.79 4.31
N MET A 342 9.94 -23.73 3.69
CA MET A 342 9.73 -22.44 4.34
C MET A 342 8.33 -22.31 4.99
N GLN A 343 7.49 -23.34 4.87
CA GLN A 343 6.13 -23.36 5.38
C GLN A 343 6.04 -23.03 6.89
N ASP A 344 6.97 -23.57 7.70
CA ASP A 344 6.98 -23.34 9.15
C ASP A 344 7.29 -21.88 9.52
N LEU A 345 8.04 -21.17 8.69
CA LEU A 345 8.25 -19.75 8.86
C LEU A 345 6.95 -18.97 8.53
N VAL A 346 6.36 -19.28 7.36
CA VAL A 346 5.17 -18.56 6.88
C VAL A 346 3.96 -18.79 7.79
N LYS A 347 3.78 -19.97 8.34
CA LYS A 347 2.73 -20.28 9.35
C LYS A 347 2.77 -19.39 10.59
N LYS A 348 3.92 -18.84 10.93
CA LYS A 348 4.10 -17.99 12.10
C LYS A 348 3.74 -16.53 11.83
N VAL A 349 3.60 -16.14 10.56
CA VAL A 349 3.37 -14.75 10.18
C VAL A 349 1.89 -14.42 10.27
N PRO A 350 1.48 -13.42 11.07
CA PRO A 350 0.09 -12.96 11.06
C PRO A 350 -0.25 -12.29 9.74
N VAL A 351 -1.40 -12.65 9.17
CA VAL A 351 -1.96 -12.03 7.95
C VAL A 351 -3.25 -11.33 8.30
N LYS A 352 -3.28 -10.03 8.09
CA LYS A 352 -4.42 -9.17 8.41
C LYS A 352 -4.90 -8.44 7.16
N LEU A 353 -6.20 -8.32 7.02
CA LEU A 353 -6.82 -7.49 5.99
C LEU A 353 -7.15 -6.12 6.60
N LEU A 354 -6.67 -5.06 5.97
CA LEU A 354 -6.99 -3.68 6.30
C LEU A 354 -8.38 -3.34 5.73
N LEU A 355 -9.31 -2.97 6.61
CA LEU A 355 -10.70 -2.65 6.26
C LEU A 355 -10.91 -1.15 6.04
N ASN A 356 -10.03 -0.32 6.59
CA ASN A 356 -10.13 1.13 6.53
C ASN A 356 -9.48 1.66 5.23
N ASP A 357 -10.32 2.06 4.28
CA ASP A 357 -9.91 2.60 2.98
C ASP A 357 -9.24 3.99 3.06
N LYS A 358 -9.31 4.66 4.22
CA LYS A 358 -8.66 5.95 4.46
C LYS A 358 -7.20 5.84 4.89
N ALA A 359 -6.67 4.63 5.01
CA ALA A 359 -5.29 4.42 5.46
C ALA A 359 -4.24 5.23 4.67
N PRO A 360 -4.27 5.32 3.31
CA PRO A 360 -3.31 6.14 2.57
C PRO A 360 -3.40 7.62 2.96
N MET A 361 -4.60 8.17 3.08
CA MET A 361 -4.84 9.56 3.46
C MET A 361 -4.42 9.83 4.92
N ILE A 362 -4.71 8.92 5.85
CA ILE A 362 -4.28 9.00 7.24
C ILE A 362 -2.75 8.94 7.34
N GLY A 363 -2.11 8.07 6.55
CA GLY A 363 -0.66 7.95 6.49
C GLY A 363 0.00 9.20 5.92
N ALA A 364 -0.55 9.78 4.86
CA ALA A 364 -0.11 11.09 4.36
C ALA A 364 -0.25 12.17 5.44
N GLY A 365 -1.32 12.14 6.24
CA GLY A 365 -1.53 13.02 7.38
C GLY A 365 -0.45 12.86 8.46
N TRP A 366 -0.16 11.63 8.87
CA TRP A 366 0.93 11.33 9.80
C TRP A 366 2.28 11.79 9.25
N TYR A 367 2.58 11.46 8.00
CA TYR A 367 3.84 11.83 7.37
C TYR A 367 4.01 13.36 7.28
N GLY A 368 2.95 14.10 6.94
CA GLY A 368 2.94 15.56 6.90
C GLY A 368 3.02 16.23 8.27
N ALA A 369 2.55 15.55 9.35
CA ALA A 369 2.60 16.08 10.70
C ALA A 369 4.03 16.25 11.24
N TYR A 370 5.01 15.54 10.71
CA TYR A 370 6.39 15.62 11.16
C TYR A 370 7.14 16.74 10.45
N TYR A 371 7.97 17.46 11.21
CA TYR A 371 8.77 18.55 10.73
C TYR A 371 10.05 18.04 10.05
N LEU A 372 10.37 18.58 8.88
CA LEU A 372 11.69 18.43 8.30
C LEU A 372 12.59 19.47 8.94
N SER A 373 13.61 19.06 9.70
CA SER A 373 14.64 20.01 10.12
C SER A 373 15.29 20.57 8.86
N SER A 374 15.23 21.88 8.66
CA SER A 374 16.12 22.55 7.71
C SER A 374 17.56 22.24 8.12
N LYS A 375 18.30 21.56 7.25
CA LYS A 375 19.76 21.51 7.36
C LYS A 375 20.33 22.87 6.99
#